data_bc3843d52f724849b6e9a99493a6297e
#
_entry.id   bc3843d52f724849b6e9a99493a6297e
#
_cell.length_a   1.000
_cell.length_b   1.000
_cell.length_c   1.000
_cell.angle_alpha   90.00
_cell.angle_beta   90.00
_cell.angle_gamma   90.00
#
_symmetry.space_group_name_H-M   'P 1'
#
loop_
_entity.id
_entity.type
_entity.pdbx_description
1 polymer ?
#
loop_
_entity_poly.entity_id
_entity_poly.type
_entity_poly.pdbx_seq_one_letter_code
_entity_poly.pdbx_strand_id
1 'polypeptide(L)'
;MARHDPTTLLVDADDTLWENHAYFMRVFERWLDAMLSRGHEPAVVHNAFRIEEEERTQRTGYGSRNFIASLVAAQARIESSADEELVRELEELGEWIHEHPIELKTGVRATLEDLRSRHRLFLVTKGHPLEQSRKIARSGLAGLFEATEILREKDTAHYRELLTRHGLNAPACWMIGNSPRSDIIAAQSTGLRTVHIPHHTTWELEHREGPCSPDLSLREFVELSLHF
;
A
#
# COMPACT_ATOMS: atom_id res chain seq x y z
N MET A 1 14.70 -4.39 -36.46
CA MET A 1 14.31 -4.02 -35.08
C MET A 1 14.26 -5.29 -34.26
N ALA A 2 15.16 -5.46 -33.31
CA ALA A 2 15.13 -6.58 -32.39
C ALA A 2 13.84 -6.49 -31.58
N ARG A 3 12.99 -7.50 -31.65
CA ARG A 3 11.86 -7.66 -30.73
C ARG A 3 12.50 -7.89 -29.35
N HIS A 4 12.45 -6.89 -28.48
CA HIS A 4 12.67 -7.15 -27.07
C HIS A 4 11.52 -8.06 -26.62
N ASP A 5 11.85 -9.16 -25.97
CA ASP A 5 10.83 -9.98 -25.31
C ASP A 5 10.05 -9.11 -24.32
N PRO A 6 8.71 -9.26 -24.27
CA PRO A 6 7.89 -8.40 -23.43
C PRO A 6 8.32 -8.52 -21.96
N THR A 7 8.78 -7.42 -21.39
CA THR A 7 9.12 -7.31 -19.98
C THR A 7 7.86 -7.50 -19.13
N THR A 8 7.95 -8.16 -17.99
CA THR A 8 6.84 -8.25 -17.05
C THR A 8 6.96 -7.15 -16.00
N LEU A 9 5.92 -6.34 -15.87
CA LEU A 9 5.82 -5.26 -14.90
C LEU A 9 4.82 -5.68 -13.81
N LEU A 10 5.31 -5.84 -12.58
CA LEU A 10 4.54 -6.04 -11.37
C LEU A 10 4.29 -4.66 -10.79
N VAL A 11 3.04 -4.25 -10.67
CA VAL A 11 2.66 -2.89 -10.27
C VAL A 11 1.90 -2.93 -8.97
N ASP A 12 2.38 -2.20 -7.98
CA ASP A 12 1.66 -1.96 -6.74
C ASP A 12 0.41 -1.11 -6.97
N ALA A 13 -0.50 -1.12 -6.01
CA ALA A 13 -1.80 -0.45 -6.11
C ALA A 13 -1.92 0.81 -5.23
N ASP A 14 -1.97 0.63 -3.91
CA ASP A 14 -2.21 1.70 -2.95
C ASP A 14 -1.04 2.69 -2.94
N ASP A 15 -1.35 3.98 -3.07
CA ASP A 15 -0.37 5.07 -3.14
C ASP A 15 0.58 5.03 -4.37
N THR A 16 0.44 4.01 -5.23
CA THR A 16 1.11 3.89 -6.53
C THR A 16 0.16 4.23 -7.68
N LEU A 17 -1.02 3.61 -7.74
CA LEU A 17 -2.04 3.83 -8.78
C LEU A 17 -3.15 4.78 -8.34
N TRP A 18 -3.47 4.80 -7.06
CA TRP A 18 -4.51 5.64 -6.45
C TRP A 18 -4.14 6.06 -5.04
N GLU A 19 -4.77 7.12 -4.55
CA GLU A 19 -4.60 7.59 -3.18
C GLU A 19 -5.21 6.60 -2.19
N ASN A 20 -4.51 6.31 -1.10
CA ASN A 20 -4.96 5.42 -0.05
C ASN A 20 -4.55 5.90 1.35
N HIS A 21 -3.26 6.06 1.63
CA HIS A 21 -2.77 6.39 2.96
C HIS A 21 -3.29 7.72 3.48
N ALA A 22 -3.54 8.68 2.60
CA ALA A 22 -4.10 9.98 2.95
C ALA A 22 -5.45 9.87 3.68
N TYR A 23 -6.29 8.87 3.37
CA TYR A 23 -7.57 8.65 4.04
C TYR A 23 -7.39 8.13 5.47
N PHE A 24 -6.45 7.23 5.67
CA PHE A 24 -6.08 6.73 7.01
C PHE A 24 -5.51 7.86 7.87
N MET A 25 -4.67 8.72 7.28
CA MET A 25 -4.11 9.87 8.01
C MET A 25 -5.17 10.85 8.46
N ARG A 26 -6.20 11.14 7.66
CA ARG A 26 -7.33 12.01 8.09
C ARG A 26 -8.05 11.44 9.32
N VAL A 27 -8.26 10.14 9.35
CA VAL A 27 -8.90 9.49 10.50
C VAL A 27 -7.98 9.51 11.71
N PHE A 28 -6.69 9.25 11.52
CA PHE A 28 -5.69 9.36 12.59
C PHE A 28 -5.62 10.78 13.17
N GLU A 29 -5.57 11.81 12.33
CA GLU A 29 -5.54 13.22 12.75
C GLU A 29 -6.81 13.56 13.56
N ARG A 30 -7.98 13.12 13.12
CA ARG A 30 -9.22 13.33 13.86
C ARG A 30 -9.19 12.67 15.25
N TRP A 31 -8.69 11.44 15.35
CA TRP A 31 -8.51 10.75 16.62
C TRP A 31 -7.45 11.44 17.49
N LEU A 32 -6.33 11.83 16.91
CA LEU A 32 -5.25 12.56 17.60
C LEU A 32 -5.79 13.87 18.22
N ASP A 33 -6.52 14.67 17.45
CA ASP A 33 -7.14 15.92 17.94
C ASP A 33 -8.07 15.67 19.12
N ALA A 34 -8.86 14.59 19.08
CA ALA A 34 -9.71 14.20 20.19
C ALA A 34 -8.91 13.85 21.46
N MET A 35 -7.79 13.12 21.31
CA MET A 35 -6.92 12.77 22.44
C MET A 35 -6.18 13.99 23.02
N LEU A 36 -5.70 14.90 22.14
CA LEU A 36 -5.03 16.13 22.57
C LEU A 36 -5.98 17.09 23.30
N SER A 37 -7.25 17.17 22.86
CA SER A 37 -8.28 17.99 23.52
C SER A 37 -8.62 17.50 24.93
N ARG A 38 -8.34 16.23 25.23
CA ARG A 38 -8.46 15.62 26.57
C ARG A 38 -7.22 15.80 27.45
N GLY A 39 -6.18 16.50 26.92
CA GLY A 39 -4.97 16.84 27.67
C GLY A 39 -3.85 15.79 27.58
N HIS A 40 -3.94 14.82 26.68
CA HIS A 40 -2.88 13.85 26.48
C HIS A 40 -1.72 14.43 25.66
N GLU A 41 -0.50 14.05 26.00
CA GLU A 41 0.70 14.50 25.29
C GLU A 41 0.84 13.79 23.93
N PRO A 42 1.18 14.52 22.84
CA PRO A 42 1.28 13.95 21.50
C PRO A 42 2.16 12.71 21.42
N ALA A 43 3.33 12.70 22.08
CA ALA A 43 4.26 11.60 22.08
C ALA A 43 3.66 10.32 22.71
N VAL A 44 2.86 10.47 23.76
CA VAL A 44 2.16 9.36 24.43
C VAL A 44 1.13 8.75 23.49
N VAL A 45 0.34 9.62 22.83
CA VAL A 45 -0.73 9.22 21.91
C VAL A 45 -0.14 8.48 20.68
N HIS A 46 0.86 9.07 20.03
CA HIS A 46 1.53 8.43 18.89
C HIS A 46 2.17 7.08 19.26
N ASN A 47 2.86 7.01 20.41
CA ASN A 47 3.49 5.76 20.83
C ASN A 47 2.47 4.65 21.14
N ALA A 48 1.36 5.01 21.79
CA ALA A 48 0.30 4.04 22.08
C ALA A 48 -0.31 3.48 20.79
N PHE A 49 -0.61 4.34 19.82
CA PHE A 49 -1.11 3.92 18.51
C PHE A 49 -0.11 3.03 17.77
N ARG A 50 1.16 3.44 17.68
CA ARG A 50 2.20 2.67 17.00
C ARG A 50 2.32 1.24 17.56
N ILE A 51 2.27 1.08 18.88
CA ILE A 51 2.34 -0.24 19.51
C ILE A 51 1.13 -1.09 19.09
N GLU A 52 -0.08 -0.56 19.22
CA GLU A 52 -1.31 -1.29 18.91
C GLU A 52 -1.42 -1.63 17.42
N GLU A 53 -1.02 -0.70 16.54
CA GLU A 53 -1.03 -0.91 15.10
C GLU A 53 -0.04 -2.00 14.68
N GLU A 54 1.19 -1.96 15.20
CA GLU A 54 2.22 -2.96 14.92
C GLU A 54 1.80 -4.36 15.38
N GLU A 55 1.38 -4.50 16.65
CA GLU A 55 0.95 -5.78 17.22
C GLU A 55 -0.26 -6.35 16.49
N ARG A 56 -1.25 -5.51 16.13
CA ARG A 56 -2.45 -5.93 15.44
C ARG A 56 -2.17 -6.32 14.00
N THR A 57 -1.37 -5.53 13.28
CA THR A 57 -0.99 -5.83 11.90
C THR A 57 -0.27 -7.16 11.79
N GLN A 58 0.64 -7.46 12.72
CA GLN A 58 1.33 -8.76 12.78
C GLN A 58 0.38 -9.93 13.05
N ARG A 59 -0.63 -9.75 13.89
CA ARG A 59 -1.55 -10.80 14.31
C ARG A 59 -2.70 -11.03 13.34
N THR A 60 -3.32 -9.97 12.86
CA THR A 60 -4.58 -10.01 12.09
C THR A 60 -4.47 -9.44 10.68
N GLY A 61 -3.30 -8.89 10.31
CA GLY A 61 -3.05 -8.33 8.99
C GLY A 61 -3.50 -6.88 8.84
N TYR A 62 -3.57 -6.44 7.61
CA TYR A 62 -3.88 -5.07 7.20
C TYR A 62 -5.38 -4.83 7.07
N GLY A 63 -5.79 -3.56 6.90
CA GLY A 63 -7.13 -3.15 6.55
C GLY A 63 -7.71 -2.08 7.46
N SER A 64 -8.73 -1.39 6.98
CA SER A 64 -9.36 -0.27 7.69
C SER A 64 -9.92 -0.68 9.05
N ARG A 65 -10.55 -1.87 9.16
CA ARG A 65 -11.06 -2.37 10.44
C ARG A 65 -9.96 -2.59 11.48
N ASN A 66 -8.82 -3.12 11.06
CA ASN A 66 -7.67 -3.31 11.97
C ASN A 66 -7.07 -1.97 12.39
N PHE A 67 -7.02 -1.01 11.49
CA PHE A 67 -6.59 0.34 11.79
C PHE A 67 -7.50 1.01 12.85
N ILE A 68 -8.82 1.00 12.64
CA ILE A 68 -9.79 1.54 13.62
C ILE A 68 -9.66 0.83 14.97
N ALA A 69 -9.57 -0.50 14.96
CA ALA A 69 -9.40 -1.26 16.19
C ALA A 69 -8.08 -0.94 16.91
N SER A 70 -7.04 -0.52 16.19
CA SER A 70 -5.78 -0.06 16.79
C SER A 70 -5.93 1.31 17.46
N LEU A 71 -6.69 2.24 16.86
CA LEU A 71 -7.01 3.53 17.48
C LEU A 71 -7.81 3.36 18.78
N VAL A 72 -8.82 2.50 18.76
CA VAL A 72 -9.64 2.19 19.95
C VAL A 72 -8.81 1.54 21.07
N ALA A 73 -7.93 0.60 20.71
CA ALA A 73 -7.06 -0.05 21.68
C ALA A 73 -6.01 0.92 22.25
N ALA A 74 -5.48 1.81 21.41
CA ALA A 74 -4.54 2.84 21.85
C ALA A 74 -5.21 3.82 22.83
N GLN A 75 -6.46 4.22 22.57
CA GLN A 75 -7.23 5.03 23.52
C GLN A 75 -7.39 4.29 24.85
N ALA A 76 -7.84 3.03 24.82
CA ALA A 76 -8.04 2.25 26.04
C ALA A 76 -6.72 2.04 26.84
N ARG A 77 -5.60 1.96 26.16
CA ARG A 77 -4.25 1.90 26.78
C ARG A 77 -3.91 3.19 27.53
N ILE A 78 -4.34 4.34 27.02
CA ILE A 78 -4.06 5.65 27.62
C ILE A 78 -5.03 5.98 28.74
N GLU A 79 -6.35 5.74 28.52
CA GLU A 79 -7.44 6.18 29.40
C GLU A 79 -8.01 5.05 30.28
N SER A 80 -7.45 3.83 30.21
CA SER A 80 -7.93 2.62 30.88
C SER A 80 -9.32 2.12 30.41
N SER A 81 -9.98 2.84 29.53
CA SER A 81 -11.23 2.47 28.84
C SER A 81 -11.37 3.27 27.57
N ALA A 82 -12.07 2.74 26.59
CA ALA A 82 -12.43 3.49 25.39
C ALA A 82 -13.69 4.32 25.64
N ASP A 83 -13.76 5.50 25.05
CA ASP A 83 -14.93 6.35 25.05
C ASP A 83 -15.90 5.89 23.96
N GLU A 84 -17.13 5.51 24.34
CA GLU A 84 -18.11 4.92 23.42
C GLU A 84 -18.54 5.86 22.29
N GLU A 85 -18.53 7.17 22.51
CA GLU A 85 -18.88 8.16 21.48
C GLU A 85 -17.78 8.26 20.44
N LEU A 86 -16.53 8.36 20.89
CA LEU A 86 -15.37 8.38 20.00
C LEU A 86 -15.23 7.05 19.24
N VAL A 87 -15.51 5.91 19.88
CA VAL A 87 -15.49 4.60 19.21
C VAL A 87 -16.48 4.56 18.04
N ARG A 88 -17.73 5.02 18.25
CA ARG A 88 -18.73 5.09 17.17
C ARG A 88 -18.28 6.02 16.03
N GLU A 89 -17.75 7.18 16.37
CA GLU A 89 -17.21 8.10 15.36
C GLU A 89 -16.09 7.43 14.53
N LEU A 90 -15.17 6.71 15.18
CA LEU A 90 -14.09 6.00 14.51
C LEU A 90 -14.60 4.87 13.62
N GLU A 91 -15.64 4.14 14.05
CA GLU A 91 -16.28 3.09 13.23
C GLU A 91 -16.93 3.68 11.97
N GLU A 92 -17.62 4.81 12.08
CA GLU A 92 -18.20 5.54 10.94
C GLU A 92 -17.10 6.03 9.97
N LEU A 93 -15.99 6.53 10.50
CA LEU A 93 -14.82 6.93 9.70
C LEU A 93 -14.13 5.72 9.04
N GLY A 94 -14.14 4.57 9.67
CA GLY A 94 -13.67 3.31 9.08
C GLY A 94 -14.51 2.89 7.85
N GLU A 95 -15.83 2.99 7.95
CA GLU A 95 -16.71 2.76 6.80
C GLU A 95 -16.52 3.83 5.72
N TRP A 96 -16.29 5.08 6.10
CA TRP A 96 -15.96 6.14 5.13
C TRP A 96 -14.67 5.83 4.34
N ILE A 97 -13.60 5.30 4.97
CA ILE A 97 -12.40 4.84 4.26
C ILE A 97 -12.79 3.77 3.23
N HIS A 98 -13.67 2.86 3.60
CA HIS A 98 -14.13 1.76 2.74
C HIS A 98 -14.92 2.23 1.53
N GLU A 99 -15.77 3.25 1.71
CA GLU A 99 -16.71 3.73 0.70
C GLU A 99 -16.14 4.88 -0.13
N HIS A 100 -15.01 5.44 0.28
CA HIS A 100 -14.40 6.56 -0.44
C HIS A 100 -14.17 6.22 -1.92
N PRO A 101 -14.47 7.13 -2.86
CA PRO A 101 -14.16 6.93 -4.28
C PRO A 101 -12.67 6.63 -4.49
N ILE A 102 -12.37 5.76 -5.45
CA ILE A 102 -10.97 5.51 -5.83
C ILE A 102 -10.47 6.69 -6.67
N GLU A 103 -9.56 7.46 -6.12
CA GLU A 103 -8.94 8.61 -6.78
C GLU A 103 -7.65 8.14 -7.47
N LEU A 104 -7.73 7.89 -8.78
CA LEU A 104 -6.54 7.51 -9.56
C LEU A 104 -5.54 8.67 -9.59
N LYS A 105 -4.26 8.35 -9.45
CA LYS A 105 -3.20 9.34 -9.66
C LYS A 105 -3.16 9.78 -11.12
N THR A 106 -2.67 10.99 -11.34
CA THR A 106 -2.65 11.62 -12.66
C THR A 106 -1.99 10.72 -13.71
N GLY A 107 -2.68 10.51 -14.82
CA GLY A 107 -2.19 9.78 -16.00
C GLY A 107 -2.06 8.28 -15.85
N VAL A 108 -2.34 7.69 -14.68
CA VAL A 108 -2.18 6.24 -14.42
C VAL A 108 -2.87 5.39 -15.48
N ARG A 109 -4.16 5.64 -15.79
CA ARG A 109 -4.89 4.85 -16.77
C ARG A 109 -4.23 4.86 -18.15
N ALA A 110 -3.92 6.05 -18.67
CA ALA A 110 -3.30 6.20 -19.99
C ALA A 110 -1.92 5.52 -20.06
N THR A 111 -1.11 5.64 -19.00
CA THR A 111 0.20 4.98 -18.89
C THR A 111 0.04 3.46 -18.88
N LEU A 112 -0.89 2.90 -18.11
CA LEU A 112 -1.13 1.45 -18.11
C LEU A 112 -1.65 0.95 -19.46
N GLU A 113 -2.52 1.70 -20.13
CA GLU A 113 -3.00 1.36 -21.48
C GLU A 113 -1.86 1.35 -22.52
N ASP A 114 -0.94 2.30 -22.43
CA ASP A 114 0.26 2.32 -23.27
C ASP A 114 1.19 1.13 -22.96
N LEU A 115 1.54 0.92 -21.69
CA LEU A 115 2.45 -0.14 -21.27
C LEU A 115 1.94 -1.54 -21.61
N ARG A 116 0.62 -1.81 -21.44
CA ARG A 116 0.04 -3.13 -21.74
C ARG A 116 0.14 -3.53 -23.22
N SER A 117 0.34 -2.57 -24.10
CA SER A 117 0.52 -2.85 -25.53
C SER A 117 1.89 -3.48 -25.84
N ARG A 118 2.85 -3.35 -24.93
CA ARG A 118 4.26 -3.72 -25.09
C ARG A 118 4.75 -4.68 -24.03
N HIS A 119 4.11 -4.71 -22.87
CA HIS A 119 4.55 -5.44 -21.69
C HIS A 119 3.41 -6.26 -21.07
N ARG A 120 3.78 -7.27 -20.30
CA ARG A 120 2.83 -7.99 -19.43
C ARG A 120 2.67 -7.21 -18.13
N LEU A 121 1.45 -6.89 -17.76
CA LEU A 121 1.16 -6.14 -16.51
C LEU A 121 0.52 -7.06 -15.48
N PHE A 122 1.05 -7.07 -14.29
CA PHE A 122 0.50 -7.76 -13.11
C PHE A 122 0.23 -6.72 -12.03
N LEU A 123 -0.96 -6.72 -11.45
CA LEU A 123 -1.23 -5.94 -10.26
C LEU A 123 -0.86 -6.76 -9.03
N VAL A 124 0.01 -6.21 -8.18
CA VAL A 124 0.51 -6.91 -6.99
C VAL A 124 0.35 -5.99 -5.79
N THR A 125 -0.63 -6.27 -4.96
CA THR A 125 -0.91 -5.48 -3.76
C THR A 125 -0.92 -6.36 -2.52
N LYS A 126 -0.82 -5.75 -1.33
CA LYS A 126 -1.02 -6.45 -0.06
C LYS A 126 -2.18 -5.83 0.71
N GLY A 127 -2.81 -6.62 1.56
CA GLY A 127 -3.89 -6.12 2.40
C GLY A 127 -4.99 -7.13 2.66
N HIS A 128 -6.09 -6.64 3.21
CA HIS A 128 -7.26 -7.48 3.43
C HIS A 128 -7.91 -7.86 2.08
N PRO A 129 -8.07 -9.15 1.75
CA PRO A 129 -8.47 -9.59 0.41
C PRO A 129 -9.75 -8.95 -0.11
N LEU A 130 -10.79 -8.84 0.73
CA LEU A 130 -12.05 -8.24 0.31
C LEU A 130 -11.95 -6.73 0.07
N GLU A 131 -11.16 -6.01 0.89
CA GLU A 131 -10.95 -4.57 0.72
C GLU A 131 -10.20 -4.30 -0.58
N GLN A 132 -9.10 -5.01 -0.81
CA GLN A 132 -8.31 -4.85 -2.03
C GLN A 132 -9.10 -5.24 -3.28
N SER A 133 -9.83 -6.36 -3.25
CA SER A 133 -10.69 -6.76 -4.38
C SER A 133 -11.73 -5.69 -4.73
N ARG A 134 -12.34 -5.06 -3.72
CA ARG A 134 -13.31 -3.96 -3.92
C ARG A 134 -12.63 -2.73 -4.53
N LYS A 135 -11.48 -2.31 -4.00
CA LYS A 135 -10.71 -1.17 -4.53
C LYS A 135 -10.33 -1.41 -6.00
N ILE A 136 -9.79 -2.58 -6.31
CA ILE A 136 -9.41 -2.96 -7.67
C ILE A 136 -10.61 -2.93 -8.61
N ALA A 137 -11.74 -3.49 -8.22
CA ALA A 137 -12.96 -3.47 -9.03
C ALA A 137 -13.46 -2.04 -9.27
N ARG A 138 -13.47 -1.19 -8.23
CA ARG A 138 -13.94 0.21 -8.31
C ARG A 138 -13.00 1.13 -9.07
N SER A 139 -11.70 0.81 -9.13
CA SER A 139 -10.70 1.59 -9.89
C SER A 139 -10.95 1.55 -11.40
N GLY A 140 -11.63 0.50 -11.87
CA GLY A 140 -11.83 0.24 -13.30
C GLY A 140 -10.53 -0.11 -14.03
N LEU A 141 -9.45 -0.46 -13.31
CA LEU A 141 -8.15 -0.81 -13.89
C LEU A 141 -7.95 -2.32 -14.07
N ALA A 142 -8.77 -3.16 -13.42
CA ALA A 142 -8.58 -4.62 -13.39
C ALA A 142 -8.33 -5.24 -14.77
N GLY A 143 -9.08 -4.81 -15.79
CA GLY A 143 -8.96 -5.32 -17.16
C GLY A 143 -7.67 -4.91 -17.91
N LEU A 144 -6.82 -4.08 -17.30
CA LEU A 144 -5.53 -3.69 -17.87
C LEU A 144 -4.41 -4.66 -17.48
N PHE A 145 -4.62 -5.48 -16.46
CA PHE A 145 -3.65 -6.44 -15.94
C PHE A 145 -3.95 -7.86 -16.42
N GLU A 146 -2.91 -8.63 -16.67
CA GLU A 146 -3.00 -10.05 -17.01
C GLU A 146 -3.42 -10.88 -15.80
N ALA A 147 -2.91 -10.52 -14.63
CA ALA A 147 -3.29 -11.12 -13.35
C ALA A 147 -3.28 -10.08 -12.22
N THR A 148 -4.03 -10.39 -11.18
CA THR A 148 -4.09 -9.61 -9.94
C THR A 148 -3.74 -10.53 -8.78
N GLU A 149 -2.74 -10.14 -8.00
CA GLU A 149 -2.27 -10.83 -6.80
C GLU A 149 -2.48 -9.96 -5.58
N ILE A 150 -3.29 -10.44 -4.65
CA ILE A 150 -3.48 -9.83 -3.34
C ILE A 150 -2.72 -10.68 -2.33
N LEU A 151 -1.56 -10.21 -1.93
CA LEU A 151 -0.67 -10.91 -1.03
C LEU A 151 -1.03 -10.60 0.44
N ARG A 152 -0.78 -11.57 1.32
CA ARG A 152 -0.87 -11.34 2.75
C ARG A 152 0.24 -10.38 3.22
N GLU A 153 1.43 -10.55 2.65
CA GLU A 153 2.58 -9.69 2.88
C GLU A 153 3.41 -9.60 1.58
N LYS A 154 4.10 -8.49 1.37
CA LYS A 154 5.09 -8.32 0.32
C LYS A 154 6.48 -8.53 0.91
N ASP A 155 6.85 -9.79 1.07
CA ASP A 155 8.17 -10.23 1.51
C ASP A 155 8.82 -11.18 0.49
N THR A 156 10.04 -11.58 0.78
CA THR A 156 10.81 -12.47 -0.09
C THR A 156 10.10 -13.79 -0.38
N ALA A 157 9.38 -14.37 0.60
CA ALA A 157 8.70 -15.65 0.45
C ALA A 157 7.51 -15.53 -0.50
N HIS A 158 6.65 -14.53 -0.28
CA HIS A 158 5.47 -14.30 -1.12
C HIS A 158 5.84 -13.89 -2.56
N TYR A 159 6.89 -13.09 -2.76
CA TYR A 159 7.39 -12.80 -4.12
C TYR A 159 7.91 -14.06 -4.82
N ARG A 160 8.63 -14.96 -4.14
CA ARG A 160 9.06 -16.24 -4.74
C ARG A 160 7.89 -17.12 -5.13
N GLU A 161 6.87 -17.20 -4.29
CA GLU A 161 5.64 -17.94 -4.60
C GLU A 161 4.93 -17.36 -5.82
N LEU A 162 4.79 -16.03 -5.89
CA LEU A 162 4.21 -15.32 -7.04
C LEU A 162 4.98 -15.64 -8.33
N LEU A 163 6.29 -15.48 -8.32
CA LEU A 163 7.15 -15.76 -9.47
C LEU A 163 7.00 -17.21 -9.93
N THR A 164 6.99 -18.16 -9.00
CA THR A 164 6.80 -19.59 -9.29
C THR A 164 5.43 -19.88 -9.88
N ARG A 165 4.36 -19.34 -9.27
CA ARG A 165 2.97 -19.53 -9.70
C ARG A 165 2.73 -19.09 -11.14
N HIS A 166 3.35 -17.98 -11.54
CA HIS A 166 3.19 -17.41 -12.88
C HIS A 166 4.31 -17.77 -13.87
N GLY A 167 5.27 -18.61 -13.45
CA GLY A 167 6.41 -19.00 -14.29
C GLY A 167 7.28 -17.81 -14.72
N LEU A 168 7.44 -16.82 -13.84
CA LEU A 168 8.16 -15.58 -14.13
C LEU A 168 9.66 -15.72 -13.83
N ASN A 169 10.48 -15.18 -14.73
CA ASN A 169 11.94 -15.09 -14.54
C ASN A 169 12.27 -13.74 -13.87
N ALA A 170 12.65 -13.76 -12.59
CA ALA A 170 12.85 -12.56 -11.79
C ALA A 170 13.72 -11.48 -12.45
N PRO A 171 14.92 -11.78 -13.05
CA PRO A 171 15.74 -10.76 -13.70
C PRO A 171 15.09 -10.07 -14.92
N ALA A 172 14.05 -10.67 -15.50
CA ALA A 172 13.28 -10.10 -16.61
C ALA A 172 12.02 -9.37 -16.14
N CYS A 173 11.81 -9.27 -14.83
CA CYS A 173 10.63 -8.65 -14.24
C CYS A 173 11.01 -7.41 -13.43
N TRP A 174 10.09 -6.47 -13.37
CA TRP A 174 10.22 -5.25 -12.57
C TRP A 174 9.09 -5.16 -11.56
N MET A 175 9.41 -4.78 -10.32
CA MET A 175 8.43 -4.34 -9.35
C MET A 175 8.41 -2.81 -9.29
N ILE A 176 7.24 -2.24 -9.46
CA ILE A 176 6.99 -0.79 -9.50
C ILE A 176 6.10 -0.44 -8.33
N GLY A 177 6.56 0.43 -7.44
CA GLY A 177 5.77 0.82 -6.27
C GLY A 177 6.36 1.95 -5.45
N ASN A 178 5.63 2.35 -4.40
CA ASN A 178 5.99 3.47 -3.53
C ASN A 178 6.69 3.04 -2.23
N SER A 179 6.56 1.78 -1.82
CA SER A 179 7.07 1.33 -0.53
C SER A 179 8.53 0.87 -0.61
N PRO A 180 9.46 1.53 0.12
CA PRO A 180 10.85 1.07 0.22
C PRO A 180 10.99 -0.36 0.73
N ARG A 181 10.21 -0.74 1.74
CA ARG A 181 10.25 -2.07 2.37
C ARG A 181 9.65 -3.13 1.46
N SER A 182 8.40 -2.92 1.05
CA SER A 182 7.56 -3.93 0.42
C SER A 182 7.82 -4.05 -1.08
N ASP A 183 7.99 -2.93 -1.79
CA ASP A 183 8.11 -2.93 -3.25
C ASP A 183 9.55 -2.96 -3.72
N ILE A 184 10.50 -2.43 -2.93
CA ILE A 184 11.88 -2.32 -3.37
C ILE A 184 12.73 -3.41 -2.73
N ILE A 185 12.95 -3.35 -1.42
CA ILE A 185 13.89 -4.24 -0.73
C ILE A 185 13.44 -5.70 -0.81
N ALA A 186 12.15 -5.96 -0.55
CA ALA A 186 11.62 -7.32 -0.60
C ALA A 186 11.67 -7.91 -2.01
N ALA A 187 11.34 -7.11 -3.05
CA ALA A 187 11.40 -7.54 -4.43
C ALA A 187 12.84 -7.81 -4.89
N GLN A 188 13.78 -6.90 -4.61
CA GLN A 188 15.20 -7.08 -4.95
C GLN A 188 15.80 -8.33 -4.33
N SER A 189 15.38 -8.72 -3.13
CA SER A 189 15.87 -9.94 -2.46
C SER A 189 15.50 -11.23 -3.22
N THR A 190 14.60 -11.13 -4.20
CA THR A 190 14.23 -12.25 -5.10
C THR A 190 14.85 -12.16 -6.50
N GLY A 191 15.63 -11.12 -6.76
CA GLY A 191 16.26 -10.86 -8.05
C GLY A 191 15.39 -10.06 -9.03
N LEU A 192 14.25 -9.54 -8.58
CA LEU A 192 13.45 -8.59 -9.34
C LEU A 192 14.20 -7.26 -9.48
N ARG A 193 14.05 -6.60 -10.63
CA ARG A 193 14.42 -5.21 -10.79
C ARG A 193 13.32 -4.32 -10.21
N THR A 194 13.65 -3.07 -9.86
CA THR A 194 12.73 -2.23 -9.11
C THR A 194 12.65 -0.81 -9.64
N VAL A 195 11.44 -0.26 -9.63
CA VAL A 195 11.16 1.16 -9.84
C VAL A 195 10.50 1.72 -8.59
N HIS A 196 11.14 2.70 -7.98
CA HIS A 196 10.58 3.42 -6.85
C HIS A 196 9.93 4.72 -7.32
N ILE A 197 8.65 4.87 -6.99
CA ILE A 197 7.85 6.08 -7.22
C ILE A 197 7.36 6.55 -5.85
N PRO A 198 8.12 7.44 -5.16
CA PRO A 198 7.81 7.80 -3.78
C PRO A 198 6.46 8.51 -3.68
N HIS A 199 5.70 8.16 -2.64
CA HIS A 199 4.50 8.88 -2.26
C HIS A 199 4.84 9.92 -1.17
N HIS A 200 4.12 11.06 -1.17
CA HIS A 200 4.38 12.15 -0.21
C HIS A 200 4.07 11.76 1.24
N THR A 201 3.17 10.79 1.44
CA THR A 201 2.90 10.17 2.74
C THR A 201 3.15 8.67 2.62
N THR A 202 4.19 8.18 3.26
CA THR A 202 4.44 6.73 3.34
C THR A 202 4.15 6.27 4.75
N TRP A 203 3.41 5.18 4.89
CA TRP A 203 3.10 4.61 6.19
C TRP A 203 4.38 4.24 6.96
N GLU A 204 4.41 4.54 8.27
CA GLU A 204 5.63 4.39 9.09
C GLU A 204 6.19 2.96 9.05
N LEU A 205 5.32 1.94 9.06
CA LEU A 205 5.73 0.53 8.97
C LEU A 205 6.31 0.12 7.61
N GLU A 206 6.15 0.94 6.57
CA GLU A 206 6.77 0.76 5.25
C GLU A 206 8.12 1.46 5.12
N HIS A 207 8.43 2.35 6.06
CA HIS A 207 9.79 2.89 6.19
C HIS A 207 10.72 1.79 6.74
N ARG A 208 11.95 1.81 6.25
CA ARG A 208 13.02 0.97 6.80
C ARG A 208 14.24 1.85 7.06
N GLU A 209 14.88 1.60 8.18
CA GLU A 209 16.20 2.16 8.43
C GLU A 209 17.21 1.58 7.43
N GLY A 210 17.93 2.46 6.74
CA GLY A 210 18.97 2.10 5.80
C GLY A 210 18.67 2.52 4.34
N PRO A 211 19.68 2.48 3.48
CA PRO A 211 19.56 2.94 2.11
C PRO A 211 18.63 2.02 1.29
N CYS A 212 17.63 2.62 0.66
CA CYS A 212 16.86 2.01 -0.40
C CYS A 212 17.52 2.38 -1.74
N SER A 213 17.96 1.38 -2.50
CA SER A 213 18.66 1.59 -3.79
C SER A 213 17.89 0.89 -4.91
N PRO A 214 16.81 1.49 -5.40
CA PRO A 214 16.06 0.95 -6.53
C PRO A 214 16.91 1.03 -7.82
N ASP A 215 16.63 0.16 -8.80
CA ASP A 215 17.29 0.23 -10.11
C ASP A 215 16.90 1.52 -10.86
N LEU A 216 15.69 2.02 -10.63
CA LEU A 216 15.17 3.27 -11.19
C LEU A 216 14.33 4.01 -10.14
N SER A 217 14.50 5.33 -10.07
CA SER A 217 13.64 6.21 -9.26
C SER A 217 12.95 7.21 -10.18
N LEU A 218 11.63 7.28 -10.08
CA LEU A 218 10.79 8.20 -10.85
C LEU A 218 10.02 9.08 -9.87
N ARG A 219 9.57 10.25 -10.32
CA ARG A 219 8.75 11.15 -9.51
C ARG A 219 7.26 10.82 -9.63
N GLU A 220 6.85 10.44 -10.82
CA GLU A 220 5.46 10.21 -11.15
C GLU A 220 5.28 8.94 -12.01
N PHE A 221 4.12 8.31 -11.90
CA PHE A 221 3.80 7.08 -12.62
C PHE A 221 3.86 7.24 -14.14
N VAL A 222 3.51 8.42 -14.66
CA VAL A 222 3.51 8.71 -16.10
C VAL A 222 4.90 8.61 -16.74
N GLU A 223 5.96 8.79 -15.97
CA GLU A 223 7.34 8.71 -16.48
C GLU A 223 7.71 7.29 -16.91
N LEU A 224 6.97 6.26 -16.48
CA LEU A 224 7.20 4.87 -16.89
C LEU A 224 7.18 4.70 -18.41
N SER A 225 6.32 5.43 -19.14
CA SER A 225 6.29 5.38 -20.61
C SER A 225 7.59 5.85 -21.30
N LEU A 226 8.50 6.52 -20.58
CA LEU A 226 9.79 6.92 -21.10
C LEU A 226 10.87 5.82 -20.93
N HIS A 227 10.60 4.81 -20.11
CA HIS A 227 11.56 3.77 -19.73
C HIS A 227 11.16 2.38 -20.20
N PHE A 228 9.88 2.18 -20.46
CA PHE A 228 9.25 0.93 -20.89
C PHE A 228 8.37 1.15 -22.15
#